data_af6c48f66e9dd6e767d4416e31460616
#
_entry.id   af6c48f66e9dd6e767d4416e31460616
#
_cell.length_a   1.000
_cell.length_b   1.000
_cell.length_c   1.000
_cell.angle_alpha   90.00
_cell.angle_beta   90.00
_cell.angle_gamma   90.00
#
_symmetry.space_group_name_H-M   'P 1'
#
loop_
_entity.id
_entity.type
_entity.pdbx_description
1 polymer ?
#
loop_
_entity_poly.entity_id
_entity_poly.type
_entity_poly.pdbx_seq_one_letter_code
_entity_poly.pdbx_strand_id
1 'polypeptide(L)'
;MKPSDAIKLFGLNNLGIESDLRRIEIEHDVDLGHRKAEKGADQHYFPQFSQRLREESEAMAAHYSIFYCLENNIRSLIDERLTDAFGENWWNENGVVPAAVAKNCEENRKRERETGVTPRSDNMLDYTTFGELGDILRQNWDYFGGTFRDQKAVNRILHSLNTLRGPIAHCKALAEDEVLRLHLALRDWFRQMS
;
A
#
# COMPACT_ATOMS: atom_id res chain seq x y z
N MET A 1 49.01 -16.88 -5.67
CA MET A 1 47.69 -16.77 -6.32
C MET A 1 47.69 -15.48 -7.14
N LYS A 2 47.31 -15.53 -8.40
CA LYS A 2 47.25 -14.31 -9.22
C LYS A 2 46.08 -13.43 -8.73
N PRO A 3 46.16 -12.07 -8.84
CA PRO A 3 45.07 -11.20 -8.41
C PRO A 3 43.72 -11.55 -9.06
N SER A 4 43.75 -11.99 -10.33
CA SER A 4 42.53 -12.47 -11.04
C SER A 4 41.87 -13.69 -10.40
N ASP A 5 42.68 -14.59 -9.80
CA ASP A 5 42.17 -15.81 -9.17
C ASP A 5 41.56 -15.49 -7.80
N ALA A 6 42.12 -14.49 -7.09
CA ALA A 6 41.58 -13.99 -5.85
C ALA A 6 40.20 -13.33 -6.04
N ILE A 7 40.05 -12.53 -7.11
CA ILE A 7 38.76 -11.90 -7.46
C ILE A 7 37.72 -12.96 -7.84
N LYS A 8 38.11 -13.98 -8.62
CA LYS A 8 37.18 -15.08 -8.98
C LYS A 8 36.76 -15.88 -7.75
N LEU A 9 37.69 -16.18 -6.84
CA LEU A 9 37.39 -16.90 -5.59
C LEU A 9 36.44 -16.09 -4.70
N PHE A 10 36.67 -14.78 -4.59
CA PHE A 10 35.78 -13.88 -3.85
C PHE A 10 34.37 -13.85 -4.46
N GLY A 11 34.26 -13.77 -5.80
CA GLY A 11 32.97 -13.84 -6.49
C GLY A 11 32.24 -15.15 -6.25
N LEU A 12 32.93 -16.30 -6.29
CA LEU A 12 32.35 -17.60 -6.04
C LEU A 12 31.89 -17.75 -4.57
N ASN A 13 32.67 -17.24 -3.61
CA ASN A 13 32.27 -17.24 -2.21
C ASN A 13 31.00 -16.39 -1.97
N ASN A 14 30.91 -15.22 -2.58
CA ASN A 14 29.72 -14.37 -2.47
C ASN A 14 28.46 -15.05 -3.06
N LEU A 15 28.59 -15.72 -4.20
CA LEU A 15 27.49 -16.49 -4.79
C LEU A 15 27.03 -17.63 -3.86
N GLY A 16 27.98 -18.30 -3.18
CA GLY A 16 27.67 -19.33 -2.19
C GLY A 16 26.91 -18.78 -0.99
N ILE A 17 27.39 -17.68 -0.42
CA ILE A 17 26.75 -16.98 0.70
C ILE A 17 25.34 -16.52 0.31
N GLU A 18 25.18 -15.91 -0.87
CA GLU A 18 23.87 -15.46 -1.35
C GLU A 18 22.88 -16.62 -1.52
N SER A 19 23.37 -17.78 -1.99
CA SER A 19 22.55 -18.99 -2.11
C SER A 19 22.11 -19.53 -0.74
N ASP A 20 23.02 -19.54 0.23
CA ASP A 20 22.72 -19.99 1.59
C ASP A 20 21.74 -19.05 2.30
N LEU A 21 21.89 -17.73 2.12
CA LEU A 21 20.97 -16.74 2.69
C LEU A 21 19.56 -16.90 2.13
N ARG A 22 19.41 -17.13 0.82
CA ARG A 22 18.09 -17.43 0.21
C ARG A 22 17.47 -18.70 0.76
N ARG A 23 18.27 -19.74 1.00
CA ARG A 23 17.77 -20.97 1.60
C ARG A 23 17.24 -20.73 3.02
N ILE A 24 17.97 -19.95 3.84
CA ILE A 24 17.56 -19.56 5.17
C ILE A 24 16.27 -18.75 5.14
N GLU A 25 16.14 -17.78 4.23
CA GLU A 25 14.92 -17.00 4.06
C GLU A 25 13.69 -17.87 3.78
N ILE A 26 13.85 -18.91 2.95
CA ILE A 26 12.75 -19.84 2.61
C ILE A 26 12.46 -20.77 3.79
N GLU A 27 13.49 -21.34 4.42
CA GLU A 27 13.35 -22.33 5.48
C GLU A 27 12.76 -21.74 6.77
N HIS A 28 13.09 -20.47 7.07
CA HIS A 28 12.67 -19.80 8.30
C HIS A 28 11.62 -18.72 8.10
N ASP A 29 11.13 -18.55 6.87
CA ASP A 29 10.16 -17.51 6.48
C ASP A 29 10.55 -16.10 6.97
N VAL A 30 11.83 -15.76 6.82
CA VAL A 30 12.38 -14.44 7.14
C VAL A 30 12.77 -13.71 5.85
N ASP A 31 12.70 -12.38 5.84
CA ASP A 31 13.16 -11.54 4.73
C ASP A 31 14.51 -10.89 5.08
N LEU A 32 15.59 -11.37 4.44
CA LEU A 32 16.94 -10.80 4.53
C LEU A 32 17.31 -9.99 3.28
N GLY A 33 16.37 -9.82 2.33
CA GLY A 33 16.56 -9.07 1.09
C GLY A 33 17.27 -9.87 -0.02
N HIS A 34 17.41 -11.20 0.10
CA HIS A 34 18.09 -12.06 -0.88
C HIS A 34 17.12 -12.91 -1.72
N ARG A 35 15.82 -12.91 -1.40
CA ARG A 35 14.82 -13.57 -2.25
C ARG A 35 14.83 -12.86 -3.61
N LYS A 36 15.15 -13.61 -4.67
CA LYS A 36 14.86 -13.11 -6.03
C LYS A 36 13.34 -13.08 -6.15
N ALA A 37 12.78 -11.90 -6.38
CA ALA A 37 11.41 -11.84 -6.88
C ALA A 37 11.34 -12.79 -8.09
N GLU A 38 10.48 -13.80 -8.04
CA GLU A 38 10.19 -14.63 -9.22
C GLU A 38 9.73 -13.69 -10.31
N LYS A 39 10.50 -13.63 -11.38
CA LYS A 39 10.13 -12.84 -12.56
C LYS A 39 8.87 -13.46 -13.12
N GLY A 40 7.71 -12.86 -12.84
CA GLY A 40 6.43 -13.33 -13.31
C GLY A 40 6.39 -13.46 -14.85
N ALA A 41 5.50 -14.30 -15.36
CA ALA A 41 5.33 -14.56 -16.80
C ALA A 41 5.11 -13.29 -17.64
N ASP A 42 4.62 -12.21 -17.04
CA ASP A 42 4.37 -10.90 -17.67
C ASP A 42 5.65 -10.13 -18.06
N GLN A 43 6.82 -10.52 -17.57
CA GLN A 43 8.09 -9.91 -17.99
C GLN A 43 8.47 -10.19 -19.45
N HIS A 44 7.78 -11.10 -20.13
CA HIS A 44 8.07 -11.40 -21.54
C HIS A 44 7.86 -10.17 -22.45
N TYR A 45 6.89 -9.31 -22.16
CA TYR A 45 6.60 -8.09 -22.93
C TYR A 45 7.31 -6.85 -22.40
N PHE A 46 7.84 -6.88 -21.18
CA PHE A 46 8.47 -5.73 -20.52
C PHE A 46 9.66 -5.15 -21.29
N PRO A 47 10.54 -5.96 -21.96
CA PRO A 47 11.63 -5.44 -22.80
C PRO A 47 11.17 -4.60 -24.01
N GLN A 48 9.89 -4.69 -24.42
CA GLN A 48 9.35 -3.90 -25.53
C GLN A 48 9.11 -2.43 -25.17
N PHE A 49 9.01 -2.11 -23.86
CA PHE A 49 8.94 -0.72 -23.41
C PHE A 49 10.34 -0.09 -23.41
N SER A 50 10.40 1.22 -23.66
CA SER A 50 11.67 1.96 -23.59
C SER A 50 12.31 1.83 -22.20
N GLN A 51 13.63 1.85 -22.15
CA GLN A 51 14.38 1.77 -20.90
C GLN A 51 13.92 2.82 -19.88
N ARG A 52 13.73 4.05 -20.32
CA ARG A 52 13.24 5.15 -19.46
C ARG A 52 11.89 4.83 -18.80
N LEU A 53 10.92 4.25 -19.54
CA LEU A 53 9.62 3.90 -18.98
C LEU A 53 9.72 2.76 -17.98
N ARG A 54 10.62 1.81 -18.20
CA ARG A 54 10.85 0.70 -17.25
C ARG A 54 11.45 1.20 -15.94
N GLU A 55 12.48 2.05 -16.01
CA GLU A 55 13.10 2.66 -14.83
C GLU A 55 12.12 3.54 -14.05
N GLU A 56 11.30 4.34 -14.75
CA GLU A 56 10.24 5.15 -14.15
C GLU A 56 9.17 4.26 -13.47
N SER A 57 8.75 3.17 -14.11
CA SER A 57 7.76 2.24 -13.54
C SER A 57 8.29 1.52 -12.29
N GLU A 58 9.55 1.12 -12.26
CA GLU A 58 10.19 0.51 -11.08
C GLU A 58 10.25 1.49 -9.90
N ALA A 59 10.62 2.75 -10.15
CA ALA A 59 10.61 3.78 -9.12
C ALA A 59 9.18 4.02 -8.59
N MET A 60 8.19 4.08 -9.48
CA MET A 60 6.80 4.29 -9.09
C MET A 60 6.18 3.08 -8.38
N ALA A 61 6.62 1.86 -8.68
CA ALA A 61 6.18 0.64 -7.98
C ALA A 61 6.51 0.69 -6.48
N ALA A 62 7.65 1.25 -6.10
CA ALA A 62 8.01 1.44 -4.70
C ALA A 62 7.02 2.37 -3.97
N HIS A 63 6.62 3.47 -4.61
CA HIS A 63 5.63 4.41 -4.05
C HIS A 63 4.23 3.80 -4.00
N TYR A 64 3.85 3.03 -5.03
CA TYR A 64 2.60 2.28 -5.01
C TYR A 64 2.53 1.30 -3.85
N SER A 65 3.62 0.58 -3.57
CA SER A 65 3.69 -0.36 -2.44
C SER A 65 3.43 0.32 -1.10
N ILE A 66 3.93 1.54 -0.90
CA ILE A 66 3.65 2.35 0.31
C ILE A 66 2.14 2.61 0.42
N PHE A 67 1.51 3.08 -0.66
CA PHE A 67 0.07 3.36 -0.63
C PHE A 67 -0.78 2.11 -0.49
N TYR A 68 -0.38 1.00 -1.12
CA TYR A 68 -1.06 -0.28 -0.96
C TYR A 68 -1.08 -0.72 0.50
N CYS A 69 0.07 -0.70 1.17
CA CYS A 69 0.16 -1.07 2.57
C CYS A 69 -0.61 -0.10 3.48
N LEU A 70 -0.47 1.21 3.25
CA LEU A 70 -1.12 2.23 4.05
C LEU A 70 -2.65 2.18 3.91
N GLU A 71 -3.17 2.10 2.70
CA GLU A 71 -4.61 2.07 2.43
C GLU A 71 -5.26 0.82 3.05
N ASN A 72 -4.62 -0.35 2.93
CA ASN A 72 -5.12 -1.58 3.55
C ASN A 72 -4.99 -1.54 5.09
N ASN A 73 -3.92 -0.97 5.63
CA ASN A 73 -3.77 -0.79 7.07
C ASN A 73 -4.87 0.12 7.64
N ILE A 74 -5.21 1.21 6.94
CA ILE A 74 -6.31 2.11 7.34
C ILE A 74 -7.66 1.37 7.26
N ARG A 75 -7.91 0.56 6.21
CA ARG A 75 -9.13 -0.25 6.13
C ARG A 75 -9.24 -1.21 7.30
N SER A 76 -8.18 -1.95 7.60
CA SER A 76 -8.18 -2.89 8.72
C SER A 76 -8.43 -2.20 10.05
N LEU A 77 -7.83 -1.02 10.27
CA LEU A 77 -8.04 -0.23 11.47
C LEU A 77 -9.49 0.25 11.60
N ILE A 78 -10.09 0.72 10.50
CA ILE A 78 -11.50 1.16 10.48
C ILE A 78 -12.41 -0.02 10.78
N ASP A 79 -12.20 -1.14 10.11
CA ASP A 79 -13.01 -2.34 10.27
C ASP A 79 -12.95 -2.86 11.71
N GLU A 80 -11.75 -2.99 12.27
CA GLU A 80 -11.53 -3.41 13.66
C GLU A 80 -12.28 -2.50 14.65
N ARG A 81 -12.07 -1.19 14.56
CA ARG A 81 -12.66 -0.23 15.52
C ARG A 81 -14.17 -0.11 15.42
N LEU A 82 -14.70 -0.14 14.19
CA LEU A 82 -16.16 -0.04 14.01
C LEU A 82 -16.87 -1.37 14.29
N THR A 83 -16.20 -2.50 14.04
CA THR A 83 -16.70 -3.81 14.50
C THR A 83 -16.75 -3.90 16.01
N ASP A 84 -15.72 -3.43 16.71
CA ASP A 84 -15.71 -3.39 18.18
C ASP A 84 -16.84 -2.51 18.75
N ALA A 85 -17.16 -1.40 18.07
CA ALA A 85 -18.15 -0.44 18.53
C ALA A 85 -19.59 -0.81 18.17
N PHE A 86 -19.82 -1.39 16.99
CA PHE A 86 -21.15 -1.57 16.41
C PHE A 86 -21.44 -3.03 16.00
N GLY A 87 -20.48 -3.95 16.10
CA GLY A 87 -20.58 -5.34 15.66
C GLY A 87 -20.27 -5.54 14.19
N GLU A 88 -20.29 -6.79 13.75
CA GLU A 88 -19.90 -7.23 12.39
C GLU A 88 -20.67 -6.53 11.24
N ASN A 89 -21.87 -6.02 11.52
CA ASN A 89 -22.71 -5.37 10.52
C ASN A 89 -22.63 -3.83 10.54
N TRP A 90 -21.56 -3.27 11.12
CA TRP A 90 -21.39 -1.84 11.33
C TRP A 90 -21.57 -0.99 10.06
N TRP A 91 -21.25 -1.53 8.88
CA TRP A 91 -21.42 -0.81 7.60
C TRP A 91 -22.84 -0.35 7.35
N ASN A 92 -23.84 -1.13 7.81
CA ASN A 92 -25.26 -0.86 7.60
C ASN A 92 -25.89 -0.07 8.77
N GLU A 93 -25.12 0.24 9.81
CA GLU A 93 -25.61 1.03 10.94
C GLU A 93 -25.81 2.50 10.54
N ASN A 94 -26.94 3.05 10.97
CA ASN A 94 -27.33 4.39 10.59
C ASN A 94 -26.35 5.44 11.14
N GLY A 95 -25.81 6.26 10.26
CA GLY A 95 -24.91 7.35 10.61
C GLY A 95 -23.45 6.93 10.81
N VAL A 96 -23.08 5.66 10.64
CA VAL A 96 -21.68 5.20 10.74
C VAL A 96 -20.93 5.50 9.43
N VAL A 97 -21.50 5.13 8.29
CA VAL A 97 -20.90 5.43 6.99
C VAL A 97 -21.53 6.69 6.40
N PRO A 98 -20.73 7.68 5.93
CA PRO A 98 -21.28 8.83 5.22
C PRO A 98 -22.12 8.38 4.01
N ALA A 99 -23.33 8.92 3.85
CA ALA A 99 -24.25 8.48 2.79
C ALA A 99 -23.66 8.58 1.37
N ALA A 100 -22.84 9.58 1.12
CA ALA A 100 -22.13 9.72 -0.16
C ALA A 100 -21.13 8.59 -0.40
N VAL A 101 -20.40 8.18 0.64
CA VAL A 101 -19.44 7.07 0.58
C VAL A 101 -20.17 5.75 0.33
N ALA A 102 -21.23 5.46 1.10
CA ALA A 102 -22.02 4.25 0.91
C ALA A 102 -22.55 4.14 -0.54
N LYS A 103 -23.13 5.24 -1.06
CA LYS A 103 -23.63 5.29 -2.43
C LYS A 103 -22.54 5.03 -3.47
N ASN A 104 -21.36 5.68 -3.35
CA ASN A 104 -20.25 5.49 -4.27
C ASN A 104 -19.74 4.03 -4.26
N CYS A 105 -19.66 3.43 -3.09
CA CYS A 105 -19.24 2.02 -2.95
C CYS A 105 -20.23 1.07 -3.63
N GLU A 106 -21.52 1.29 -3.44
CA GLU A 106 -22.57 0.50 -4.13
C GLU A 106 -22.49 0.64 -5.65
N GLU A 107 -22.30 1.87 -6.16
CA GLU A 107 -22.14 2.13 -7.59
C GLU A 107 -20.87 1.45 -8.14
N ASN A 108 -19.75 1.49 -7.43
CA ASN A 108 -18.51 0.82 -7.81
C ASN A 108 -18.68 -0.70 -7.86
N ARG A 109 -19.28 -1.29 -6.81
CA ARG A 109 -19.57 -2.72 -6.74
C ARG A 109 -20.53 -3.17 -7.86
N LYS A 110 -21.57 -2.38 -8.12
CA LYS A 110 -22.51 -2.65 -9.20
C LYS A 110 -21.81 -2.64 -10.56
N ARG A 111 -20.95 -1.63 -10.80
CA ARG A 111 -20.19 -1.52 -12.05
C ARG A 111 -19.30 -2.74 -12.29
N GLU A 112 -18.59 -3.22 -11.26
CA GLU A 112 -17.77 -4.44 -11.39
C GLU A 112 -18.60 -5.67 -11.75
N ARG A 113 -19.74 -5.86 -11.11
CA ARG A 113 -20.65 -6.97 -11.41
C ARG A 113 -21.20 -6.92 -12.83
N GLU A 114 -21.53 -5.73 -13.32
CA GLU A 114 -22.05 -5.53 -14.68
C GLU A 114 -20.99 -5.72 -15.77
N THR A 115 -19.72 -5.53 -15.46
CA THR A 115 -18.63 -5.72 -16.43
C THR A 115 -18.15 -7.18 -16.56
N GLY A 116 -18.67 -8.10 -15.73
CA GLY A 116 -18.32 -9.52 -15.76
C GLY A 116 -16.91 -9.83 -15.24
N VAL A 117 -16.23 -8.87 -14.63
CA VAL A 117 -14.97 -9.13 -13.91
C VAL A 117 -15.25 -9.80 -12.56
N THR A 118 -14.29 -10.53 -12.04
CA THR A 118 -14.38 -11.06 -10.69
C THR A 118 -14.48 -9.90 -9.68
N PRO A 119 -15.51 -9.82 -8.85
CA PRO A 119 -15.62 -8.78 -7.82
C PRO A 119 -14.39 -8.79 -6.91
N ARG A 120 -13.88 -7.59 -6.56
CA ARG A 120 -12.69 -7.47 -5.71
C ARG A 120 -12.88 -7.99 -4.31
N SER A 121 -14.11 -7.91 -3.77
CA SER A 121 -14.44 -8.32 -2.40
C SER A 121 -15.95 -8.41 -2.18
N ASP A 122 -16.35 -9.11 -1.12
CA ASP A 122 -17.71 -9.07 -0.58
C ASP A 122 -17.88 -7.95 0.45
N ASN A 123 -16.78 -7.42 1.02
CA ASN A 123 -16.79 -6.31 1.97
C ASN A 123 -16.94 -4.96 1.25
N MET A 124 -17.93 -4.16 1.65
CA MET A 124 -18.19 -2.84 1.05
C MET A 124 -17.05 -1.84 1.30
N LEU A 125 -16.32 -1.97 2.40
CA LEU A 125 -15.18 -1.13 2.73
C LEU A 125 -14.06 -1.21 1.66
N ASP A 126 -13.94 -2.33 0.96
CA ASP A 126 -12.94 -2.51 -0.10
C ASP A 126 -13.27 -1.72 -1.38
N TYR A 127 -14.50 -1.20 -1.49
CA TYR A 127 -14.93 -0.33 -2.59
C TYR A 127 -14.70 1.15 -2.32
N THR A 128 -14.19 1.50 -1.13
CA THR A 128 -13.84 2.89 -0.79
C THR A 128 -12.55 3.34 -1.48
N THR A 129 -12.49 4.62 -1.78
CA THR A 129 -11.26 5.32 -2.14
C THR A 129 -10.50 5.74 -0.88
N PHE A 130 -9.21 6.09 -1.05
CA PHE A 130 -8.38 6.59 0.06
C PHE A 130 -9.00 7.82 0.76
N GLY A 131 -9.57 8.74 0.00
CA GLY A 131 -10.25 9.94 0.55
C GLY A 131 -11.47 9.57 1.39
N GLU A 132 -12.27 8.61 0.93
CA GLU A 132 -13.47 8.13 1.63
C GLU A 132 -13.16 7.41 2.93
N LEU A 133 -12.00 6.72 3.03
CA LEU A 133 -11.53 6.19 4.31
C LEU A 133 -11.31 7.32 5.33
N GLY A 134 -10.75 8.44 4.88
CA GLY A 134 -10.61 9.64 5.71
C GLY A 134 -11.95 10.23 6.15
N ASP A 135 -12.98 10.15 5.30
CA ASP A 135 -14.32 10.63 5.64
C ASP A 135 -15.00 9.74 6.69
N ILE A 136 -14.87 8.41 6.56
CA ILE A 136 -15.38 7.45 7.55
C ILE A 136 -14.69 7.67 8.90
N LEU A 137 -13.35 7.78 8.90
CA LEU A 137 -12.55 8.00 10.11
C LEU A 137 -12.94 9.32 10.81
N ARG A 138 -13.14 10.39 10.04
CA ARG A 138 -13.55 11.72 10.57
C ARG A 138 -14.94 11.69 11.18
N GLN A 139 -15.90 11.00 10.53
CA GLN A 139 -17.27 10.89 11.03
C GLN A 139 -17.36 10.12 12.34
N ASN A 140 -16.49 9.13 12.51
CA ASN A 140 -16.48 8.24 13.67
C ASN A 140 -15.31 8.53 14.63
N TRP A 141 -14.79 9.75 14.66
CA TRP A 141 -13.56 10.09 15.37
C TRP A 141 -13.53 9.62 16.83
N ASP A 142 -14.64 9.66 17.53
CA ASP A 142 -14.75 9.28 18.94
C ASP A 142 -14.30 7.83 19.21
N TYR A 143 -14.43 6.94 18.23
CA TYR A 143 -13.98 5.55 18.31
C TYR A 143 -12.49 5.37 18.03
N PHE A 144 -11.83 6.40 17.50
CA PHE A 144 -10.41 6.39 17.16
C PHE A 144 -9.54 7.20 18.12
N GLY A 145 -10.12 7.88 19.10
CA GLY A 145 -9.40 8.75 20.06
C GLY A 145 -8.37 8.02 20.92
N GLY A 146 -8.51 6.70 21.11
CA GLY A 146 -7.49 5.86 21.77
C GLY A 146 -6.35 5.42 20.84
N THR A 147 -6.50 5.60 19.53
CA THR A 147 -5.51 5.20 18.52
C THR A 147 -4.67 6.39 18.04
N PHE A 148 -5.29 7.57 17.95
CA PHE A 148 -4.65 8.78 17.42
C PHE A 148 -4.63 9.90 18.46
N ARG A 149 -3.59 10.72 18.37
CA ARG A 149 -3.37 11.84 19.30
C ARG A 149 -4.21 13.09 18.98
N ASP A 150 -4.34 13.45 17.70
CA ASP A 150 -4.98 14.70 17.27
C ASP A 150 -5.72 14.53 15.94
N GLN A 151 -7.02 14.84 15.95
CA GLN A 151 -7.89 14.73 14.78
C GLN A 151 -7.46 15.66 13.64
N LYS A 152 -7.08 16.89 13.95
CA LYS A 152 -6.72 17.87 12.91
C LYS A 152 -5.41 17.48 12.24
N ALA A 153 -4.46 16.94 13.01
CA ALA A 153 -3.21 16.42 12.45
C ALA A 153 -3.48 15.23 11.53
N VAL A 154 -4.26 14.24 11.96
CA VAL A 154 -4.63 13.07 11.15
C VAL A 154 -5.34 13.50 9.86
N ASN A 155 -6.31 14.41 9.93
CA ASN A 155 -7.00 14.91 8.74
C ASN A 155 -6.06 15.58 7.74
N ARG A 156 -5.09 16.38 8.21
CA ARG A 156 -4.08 17.02 7.34
C ARG A 156 -3.16 16.00 6.68
N ILE A 157 -2.73 14.99 7.44
CA ILE A 157 -1.86 13.93 6.93
C ILE A 157 -2.61 13.13 5.85
N LEU A 158 -3.85 12.70 6.12
CA LEU A 158 -4.66 11.98 5.14
C LEU A 158 -4.93 12.79 3.88
N HIS A 159 -5.20 14.09 4.01
CA HIS A 159 -5.38 14.98 2.86
C HIS A 159 -4.10 15.09 2.03
N SER A 160 -2.93 15.29 2.68
CA SER A 160 -1.64 15.34 1.99
C SER A 160 -1.34 14.03 1.27
N LEU A 161 -1.53 12.89 1.92
CA LEU A 161 -1.34 11.57 1.32
C LEU A 161 -2.28 11.34 0.13
N ASN A 162 -3.56 11.71 0.26
CA ASN A 162 -4.51 11.59 -0.85
C ASN A 162 -4.12 12.44 -2.08
N THR A 163 -3.55 13.62 -1.85
CA THR A 163 -3.03 14.48 -2.92
C THR A 163 -1.84 13.81 -3.62
N LEU A 164 -0.90 13.25 -2.87
CA LEU A 164 0.28 12.55 -3.40
C LEU A 164 -0.07 11.24 -4.10
N ARG A 165 -1.15 10.57 -3.68
CA ARG A 165 -1.65 9.36 -4.34
C ARG A 165 -2.15 9.63 -5.76
N GLY A 166 -2.67 10.82 -6.03
CA GLY A 166 -3.26 11.16 -7.33
C GLY A 166 -2.31 10.87 -8.50
N PRO A 167 -1.12 11.48 -8.58
CA PRO A 167 -0.16 11.20 -9.64
C PRO A 167 0.18 9.70 -9.78
N ILE A 168 0.39 9.00 -8.66
CA ILE A 168 0.74 7.57 -8.65
C ILE A 168 -0.40 6.74 -9.26
N ALA A 169 -1.64 6.99 -8.82
CA ALA A 169 -2.82 6.29 -9.35
C ALA A 169 -3.08 6.57 -10.83
N HIS A 170 -2.59 7.69 -11.35
CA HIS A 170 -2.72 8.09 -12.76
C HIS A 170 -1.43 7.88 -13.57
N CYS A 171 -0.52 7.02 -13.11
CA CYS A 171 0.72 6.65 -13.80
C CYS A 171 1.59 7.87 -14.16
N LYS A 172 1.74 8.80 -13.20
CA LYS A 172 2.65 9.95 -13.32
C LYS A 172 3.73 9.87 -12.25
N ALA A 173 4.97 10.15 -12.66
CA ALA A 173 6.09 10.20 -11.73
C ALA A 173 5.89 11.34 -10.72
N LEU A 174 6.28 11.08 -9.47
CA LEU A 174 6.39 12.11 -8.44
C LEU A 174 7.69 12.90 -8.66
N ALA A 175 7.63 14.21 -8.42
CA ALA A 175 8.83 15.02 -8.31
C ALA A 175 9.62 14.64 -7.04
N GLU A 176 10.92 14.89 -7.00
CA GLU A 176 11.80 14.50 -5.88
C GLU A 176 11.34 15.08 -4.54
N ASP A 177 10.87 16.31 -4.53
CA ASP A 177 10.33 16.96 -3.32
C ASP A 177 8.99 16.33 -2.88
N GLU A 178 8.18 15.83 -3.80
CA GLU A 178 6.95 15.13 -3.47
C GLU A 178 7.21 13.72 -2.93
N VAL A 179 8.27 13.05 -3.38
CA VAL A 179 8.75 11.80 -2.78
C VAL A 179 9.16 12.03 -1.33
N LEU A 180 9.91 13.11 -1.05
CA LEU A 180 10.26 13.47 0.32
C LEU A 180 9.02 13.75 1.18
N ARG A 181 8.04 14.49 0.66
CA ARG A 181 6.77 14.78 1.34
C ARG A 181 5.98 13.51 1.65
N LEU A 182 5.97 12.54 0.72
CA LEU A 182 5.34 11.22 0.95
C LEU A 182 5.94 10.53 2.17
N HIS A 183 7.27 10.44 2.24
CA HIS A 183 7.95 9.80 3.36
C HIS A 183 7.74 10.56 4.69
N LEU A 184 7.72 11.89 4.66
CA LEU A 184 7.43 12.68 5.84
C LEU A 184 5.98 12.49 6.31
N ALA A 185 5.01 12.52 5.40
CA ALA A 185 3.60 12.29 5.72
C ALA A 185 3.36 10.88 6.30
N LEU A 186 4.04 9.86 5.77
CA LEU A 186 4.00 8.50 6.30
C LEU A 186 4.57 8.43 7.74
N ARG A 187 5.70 9.09 7.99
CA ARG A 187 6.27 9.17 9.35
C ARG A 187 5.35 9.92 10.32
N ASP A 188 4.72 10.97 9.86
CA ASP A 188 3.77 11.75 10.67
C ASP A 188 2.50 10.93 10.96
N TRP A 189 2.04 10.10 10.02
CA TRP A 189 0.95 9.15 10.24
C TRP A 189 1.26 8.21 11.42
N PHE A 190 2.41 7.53 11.38
CA PHE A 190 2.80 6.61 12.46
C PHE A 190 3.07 7.32 13.79
N ARG A 191 3.49 8.59 13.79
CA ARG A 191 3.62 9.39 15.02
C ARG A 191 2.29 9.77 15.65
N GLN A 192 1.21 9.79 14.88
CA GLN A 192 -0.13 10.01 15.42
C GLN A 192 -0.70 8.75 16.08
N MET A 193 -0.25 7.58 15.66
CA MET A 193 -0.60 6.30 16.29
C MET A 193 0.27 6.14 17.56
N SER A 194 -0.35 6.11 18.71
CA SER A 194 0.35 6.07 20.01
C SER A 194 0.09 4.77 20.74
#